data_9706e39a724d8d756e80c2e6dd21369f
#
_entry.id   9706e39a724d8d756e80c2e6dd21369f
#
_cell.length_a   1.000
_cell.length_b   1.000
_cell.length_c   1.000
_cell.angle_alpha   90.00
_cell.angle_beta   90.00
_cell.angle_gamma   90.00
#
_symmetry.space_group_name_H-M   'P 1'
#
loop_
_entity.id
_entity.type
_entity.pdbx_description
1 polymer ?
#
loop_
_entity_poly.entity_id
_entity_poly.type
_entity_poly.pdbx_seq_one_letter_code
_entity_poly.pdbx_strand_id
1 'polypeptide(L)'
;MFAKSRSYIGSELALSRDRAGLTGEAVTAAYFLGIDGGGTNCRARVRDADGRLIGDATGGPSNIATDPVEAIANIARVSEAALLKGGLPASRLAQCSACFGLAGANMAGASERVLSHDWPFQKLRLEHDGIIACVGAHAGEDGAIASIGTGAVYVVSIGGKLQTFGGWGFMLSDQGSGADLGREALRRSLYARDGLIEPSPFTDAVWARFDGSVEKLQHFVEGAKPRDYGALAPLLFEQAEQDDPIARFIIERGQTGVTLALDHIVKLGVVRICLLGSIGKVYGPYLPERFAPYLTAPRHDPLDGAILLAGGRAAPMAEARL
;
A
#
# COMPACT_ATOMS: atom_id res chain seq x y z
N MET A 1 -32.29 -9.12 -22.84
CA MET A 1 -32.36 -7.69 -22.48
C MET A 1 -31.38 -7.50 -21.32
N PHE A 2 -30.11 -7.31 -21.64
CA PHE A 2 -29.04 -7.21 -20.64
C PHE A 2 -28.88 -5.78 -20.20
N ALA A 3 -29.10 -5.53 -18.92
CA ALA A 3 -28.92 -4.24 -18.30
C ALA A 3 -27.44 -3.80 -18.44
N LYS A 4 -27.22 -2.61 -18.99
CA LYS A 4 -25.93 -1.93 -19.02
C LYS A 4 -25.39 -1.81 -17.59
N SER A 5 -24.32 -2.52 -17.28
CA SER A 5 -23.56 -2.30 -16.06
C SER A 5 -23.06 -0.84 -16.08
N ARG A 6 -23.51 -0.04 -15.13
CA ARG A 6 -22.88 1.25 -14.84
C ARG A 6 -21.47 0.95 -14.35
N SER A 7 -20.49 1.23 -15.21
CA SER A 7 -19.10 1.34 -14.78
C SER A 7 -19.05 2.46 -13.74
N TYR A 8 -18.79 2.11 -12.49
CA TYR A 8 -18.27 3.05 -11.51
C TYR A 8 -16.85 3.39 -11.97
N ILE A 9 -16.73 4.39 -12.80
CA ILE A 9 -15.45 5.00 -13.16
C ILE A 9 -15.02 5.69 -11.88
N GLY A 10 -13.97 5.13 -11.25
CA GLY A 10 -13.30 5.76 -10.14
C GLY A 10 -12.90 7.18 -10.53
N SER A 11 -13.25 8.13 -9.67
CA SER A 11 -12.93 9.55 -9.83
C SER A 11 -11.47 9.74 -10.20
N GLU A 12 -11.20 10.56 -11.22
CA GLU A 12 -9.91 11.21 -11.44
C GLU A 12 -9.61 12.10 -10.23
N LEU A 13 -8.98 11.53 -9.20
CA LEU A 13 -8.50 12.24 -8.02
C LEU A 13 -6.99 12.50 -8.15
N ALA A 14 -6.54 12.97 -9.32
CA ALA A 14 -5.27 13.65 -9.39
C ALA A 14 -5.49 15.11 -8.99
N LEU A 15 -5.30 15.43 -7.72
CA LEU A 15 -5.31 16.82 -7.25
C LEU A 15 -3.92 17.39 -7.45
N SER A 16 -3.78 18.42 -8.28
CA SER A 16 -2.51 19.10 -8.54
C SER A 16 -2.59 20.59 -8.21
N ARG A 17 -1.50 21.14 -7.70
CA ARG A 17 -1.33 22.58 -7.49
C ARG A 17 -0.05 23.03 -8.20
N ASP A 18 -0.19 23.95 -9.17
CA ASP A 18 0.92 24.59 -9.85
C ASP A 18 1.12 26.01 -9.33
N ARG A 19 2.33 26.34 -8.87
CA ARG A 19 2.71 27.73 -8.54
C ARG A 19 3.14 28.54 -9.77
N ALA A 20 3.24 27.94 -10.94
CA ALA A 20 3.75 28.55 -12.19
C ALA A 20 2.78 29.54 -12.86
N GLY A 21 1.80 30.12 -12.17
CA GLY A 21 0.78 30.99 -12.74
C GLY A 21 1.18 32.47 -12.95
N LEU A 22 2.42 32.89 -12.74
CA LEU A 22 2.78 34.33 -12.78
C LEU A 22 3.94 34.73 -13.73
N THR A 23 4.65 33.80 -14.33
CA THR A 23 5.67 34.12 -15.35
C THR A 23 5.64 33.09 -16.46
N GLY A 24 5.38 33.52 -17.69
CA GLY A 24 5.06 32.71 -18.87
C GLY A 24 6.20 31.84 -19.43
N GLU A 25 7.16 31.38 -18.65
CA GLU A 25 8.16 30.39 -19.01
C GLU A 25 7.91 29.10 -18.22
N ALA A 26 7.83 27.96 -18.92
CA ALA A 26 7.78 26.64 -18.31
C ALA A 26 9.15 26.36 -17.63
N VAL A 27 9.27 26.73 -16.35
CA VAL A 27 10.45 26.39 -15.56
C VAL A 27 10.45 24.89 -15.31
N THR A 28 11.36 24.18 -15.94
CA THR A 28 11.58 22.73 -15.67
C THR A 28 12.10 22.56 -14.26
N ALA A 29 11.49 21.67 -13.49
CA ALA A 29 11.96 21.36 -12.15
C ALA A 29 13.39 20.81 -12.19
N ALA A 30 14.24 21.29 -11.28
CA ALA A 30 15.61 20.81 -11.15
C ALA A 30 15.70 19.50 -10.36
N TYR A 31 14.72 19.26 -9.51
CA TYR A 31 14.65 18.08 -8.63
C TYR A 31 13.24 17.50 -8.61
N PHE A 32 13.17 16.21 -8.33
CA PHE A 32 11.91 15.48 -8.21
C PHE A 32 11.86 14.80 -6.83
N LEU A 33 10.81 15.09 -6.07
CA LEU A 33 10.61 14.58 -4.73
C LEU A 33 9.45 13.59 -4.72
N GLY A 34 9.72 12.37 -4.29
CA GLY A 34 8.72 11.34 -3.99
C GLY A 34 8.52 11.21 -2.49
N ILE A 35 7.27 11.20 -2.04
CA ILE A 35 6.87 10.90 -0.66
C ILE A 35 6.02 9.63 -0.67
N ASP A 36 6.33 8.71 0.24
CA ASP A 36 5.52 7.54 0.56
C ASP A 36 5.16 7.57 2.03
N GLY A 37 3.90 7.88 2.33
CA GLY A 37 3.40 8.18 3.65
C GLY A 37 2.34 7.21 4.14
N GLY A 38 2.68 6.43 5.17
CA GLY A 38 1.82 5.43 5.79
C GLY A 38 1.46 5.70 7.24
N GLY A 39 0.78 4.74 7.85
CA GLY A 39 0.37 4.82 9.26
C GLY A 39 1.50 4.67 10.28
N THR A 40 2.70 4.28 9.85
CA THR A 40 3.85 4.04 10.74
C THR A 40 5.05 4.91 10.38
N ASN A 41 5.30 5.10 9.10
CA ASN A 41 6.47 5.80 8.58
C ASN A 41 6.07 6.76 7.46
N CYS A 42 6.91 7.79 7.28
CA CYS A 42 6.96 8.63 6.10
C CYS A 42 8.35 8.54 5.49
N ARG A 43 8.42 8.26 4.19
CA ARG A 43 9.69 8.19 3.46
C ARG A 43 9.73 9.25 2.38
N ALA A 44 10.90 9.83 2.16
CA ALA A 44 11.16 10.81 1.10
C ALA A 44 12.36 10.37 0.26
N ARG A 45 12.31 10.60 -1.04
CA ARG A 45 13.41 10.44 -1.99
C ARG A 45 13.47 11.64 -2.90
N VAL A 46 14.67 12.19 -3.11
CA VAL A 46 14.93 13.25 -4.07
C VAL A 46 15.86 12.72 -5.16
N ARG A 47 15.50 12.97 -6.41
CA ARG A 47 16.33 12.72 -7.60
C ARG A 47 16.51 14.00 -8.40
N ASP A 48 17.62 14.10 -9.14
CA ASP A 48 17.83 15.16 -10.15
C ASP A 48 17.11 14.84 -11.48
N ALA A 49 17.24 15.72 -12.45
CA ALA A 49 16.63 15.56 -13.76
C ALA A 49 17.14 14.34 -14.57
N ASP A 50 18.33 13.86 -14.25
CA ASP A 50 18.92 12.67 -14.85
C ASP A 50 18.51 11.37 -14.14
N GLY A 51 17.76 11.46 -13.04
CA GLY A 51 17.32 10.33 -12.22
C GLY A 51 18.36 9.88 -11.19
N ARG A 52 19.46 10.63 -11.00
CA ARG A 52 20.45 10.32 -9.96
C ARG A 52 19.87 10.60 -8.58
N LEU A 53 20.14 9.70 -7.64
CA LEU A 53 19.74 9.87 -6.25
C LEU A 53 20.50 11.06 -5.65
N ILE A 54 19.76 12.02 -5.11
CA ILE A 54 20.29 13.11 -4.28
C ILE A 54 20.28 12.67 -2.82
N GLY A 55 19.13 12.19 -2.30
CA GLY A 55 19.07 11.68 -0.94
C GLY A 55 17.71 11.09 -0.59
N ASP A 56 17.73 10.26 0.46
CA ASP A 56 16.57 9.58 1.05
C ASP A 56 16.46 9.93 2.53
N ALA A 57 15.22 10.05 3.03
CA ALA A 57 14.96 10.23 4.45
C ALA A 57 13.74 9.43 4.91
N THR A 58 13.70 9.12 6.20
CA THR A 58 12.55 8.45 6.84
C THR A 58 12.20 9.20 8.12
N GLY A 59 10.90 9.32 8.39
CA GLY A 59 10.33 9.98 9.56
C GLY A 59 9.13 9.22 10.14
N GLY A 60 8.41 9.89 11.03
CA GLY A 60 7.22 9.37 11.71
C GLY A 60 6.02 9.12 10.78
N PRO A 61 4.87 8.75 11.35
CA PRO A 61 3.65 8.43 10.58
C PRO A 61 3.14 9.64 9.78
N SER A 62 2.47 9.35 8.65
CA SER A 62 1.88 10.38 7.79
C SER A 62 0.57 9.94 7.13
N ASN A 63 -0.25 9.18 7.88
CA ASN A 63 -1.62 8.89 7.47
C ASN A 63 -2.50 10.13 7.68
N ILE A 64 -2.94 10.75 6.59
CA ILE A 64 -3.65 12.03 6.58
C ILE A 64 -5.12 11.94 7.02
N ALA A 65 -5.67 10.76 7.12
CA ALA A 65 -7.00 10.54 7.67
C ALA A 65 -6.99 10.42 9.20
N THR A 66 -5.89 9.95 9.79
CA THR A 66 -5.77 9.72 11.24
C THR A 66 -5.31 10.97 11.97
N ASP A 67 -4.22 11.58 11.53
CA ASP A 67 -3.67 12.83 12.08
C ASP A 67 -3.04 13.68 10.96
N PRO A 68 -3.83 14.57 10.35
CA PRO A 68 -3.35 15.41 9.26
C PRO A 68 -2.29 16.42 9.69
N VAL A 69 -2.30 16.87 10.94
CA VAL A 69 -1.33 17.88 11.44
C VAL A 69 0.04 17.24 11.60
N GLU A 70 0.10 16.09 12.26
CA GLU A 70 1.34 15.34 12.41
C GLU A 70 1.87 14.86 11.05
N ALA A 71 0.98 14.40 10.17
CA ALA A 71 1.34 13.95 8.82
C ALA A 71 2.02 15.07 8.02
N ILE A 72 1.45 16.27 7.98
CA ILE A 72 2.03 17.44 7.31
C ILE A 72 3.42 17.77 7.88
N ALA A 73 3.55 17.80 9.20
CA ALA A 73 4.83 18.09 9.86
C ALA A 73 5.90 17.02 9.54
N ASN A 74 5.51 15.75 9.49
CA ASN A 74 6.41 14.66 9.14
C ASN A 74 6.85 14.74 7.66
N ILE A 75 5.91 15.01 6.74
CA ILE A 75 6.20 15.19 5.31
C ILE A 75 7.20 16.35 5.11
N ALA A 76 6.98 17.49 5.74
CA ALA A 76 7.90 18.63 5.66
C ALA A 76 9.31 18.25 6.14
N ARG A 77 9.41 17.63 7.32
CA ARG A 77 10.70 17.22 7.91
C ARG A 77 11.46 16.23 7.04
N VAL A 78 10.80 15.20 6.48
CA VAL A 78 11.50 14.21 5.65
C VAL A 78 11.90 14.78 4.30
N SER A 79 11.12 15.73 3.75
CA SER A 79 11.46 16.43 2.50
C SER A 79 12.75 17.24 2.65
N GLU A 80 12.86 18.02 3.73
CA GLU A 80 14.09 18.75 4.05
C GLU A 80 15.26 17.82 4.32
N ALA A 81 15.06 16.79 5.14
CA ALA A 81 16.09 15.83 5.50
C ALA A 81 16.66 15.09 4.28
N ALA A 82 15.83 14.76 3.28
CA ALA A 82 16.28 14.12 2.06
C ALA A 82 17.22 15.04 1.24
N LEU A 83 16.93 16.34 1.12
CA LEU A 83 17.83 17.30 0.48
C LEU A 83 19.13 17.47 1.26
N LEU A 84 19.05 17.67 2.58
CA LEU A 84 20.21 17.86 3.44
C LEU A 84 21.17 16.68 3.39
N LYS A 85 20.68 15.44 3.35
CA LYS A 85 21.50 14.25 3.16
C LYS A 85 22.24 14.24 1.82
N GLY A 86 21.66 14.86 0.80
CA GLY A 86 22.30 15.07 -0.50
C GLY A 86 23.24 16.28 -0.58
N GLY A 87 23.48 16.98 0.55
CA GLY A 87 24.33 18.17 0.60
C GLY A 87 23.65 19.44 0.05
N LEU A 88 22.32 19.41 -0.14
CA LEU A 88 21.56 20.55 -0.66
C LEU A 88 20.80 21.26 0.48
N PRO A 89 20.72 22.60 0.48
CA PRO A 89 19.95 23.33 1.47
C PRO A 89 18.44 23.15 1.25
N ALA A 90 17.64 23.23 2.33
CA ALA A 90 16.18 23.12 2.30
C ALA A 90 15.50 24.12 1.32
N SER A 91 16.13 25.28 1.06
CA SER A 91 15.62 26.25 0.08
C SER A 91 15.46 25.69 -1.34
N ARG A 92 16.14 24.58 -1.68
CA ARG A 92 15.98 23.88 -2.95
C ARG A 92 14.64 23.18 -3.11
N LEU A 93 13.84 23.02 -2.03
CA LEU A 93 12.46 22.54 -2.15
C LEU A 93 11.62 23.38 -3.13
N ALA A 94 11.90 24.70 -3.23
CA ALA A 94 11.25 25.57 -4.20
C ALA A 94 11.53 25.22 -5.67
N GLN A 95 12.51 24.37 -5.95
CA GLN A 95 12.88 23.90 -7.28
C GLN A 95 12.44 22.43 -7.51
N CYS A 96 11.70 21.85 -6.55
CA CYS A 96 11.21 20.49 -6.65
C CYS A 96 9.81 20.42 -7.27
N SER A 97 9.62 19.49 -8.20
CA SER A 97 8.32 18.90 -8.50
C SER A 97 8.10 17.72 -7.56
N ALA A 98 7.03 17.74 -6.77
CA ALA A 98 6.78 16.75 -5.74
C ALA A 98 5.53 15.91 -6.05
N CYS A 99 5.58 14.61 -5.69
CA CYS A 99 4.41 13.75 -5.62
C CYS A 99 4.34 13.07 -4.26
N PHE A 100 3.21 13.21 -3.60
CA PHE A 100 2.91 12.55 -2.34
C PHE A 100 1.98 11.36 -2.57
N GLY A 101 2.40 10.17 -2.17
CA GLY A 101 1.56 8.99 -2.05
C GLY A 101 1.22 8.77 -0.58
N LEU A 102 -0.02 9.04 -0.18
CA LEU A 102 -0.39 9.09 1.23
C LEU A 102 -1.52 8.12 1.58
N ALA A 103 -1.33 7.34 2.64
CA ALA A 103 -2.41 6.58 3.24
C ALA A 103 -3.51 7.52 3.74
N GLY A 104 -4.77 7.17 3.46
CA GLY A 104 -5.93 7.99 3.82
C GLY A 104 -6.30 9.06 2.81
N ALA A 105 -5.58 9.18 1.68
CA ALA A 105 -5.89 10.16 0.63
C ALA A 105 -7.25 9.93 -0.06
N ASN A 106 -7.81 8.72 0.07
CA ASN A 106 -9.15 8.36 -0.40
C ASN A 106 -10.29 8.79 0.55
N MET A 107 -9.96 9.31 1.74
CA MET A 107 -10.97 9.78 2.69
C MET A 107 -11.38 11.22 2.37
N ALA A 108 -12.69 11.47 2.43
CA ALA A 108 -13.26 12.78 2.10
C ALA A 108 -12.62 13.92 2.90
N GLY A 109 -12.17 14.97 2.22
CA GLY A 109 -11.56 16.16 2.81
C GLY A 109 -10.13 15.98 3.33
N ALA A 110 -9.54 14.77 3.28
CA ALA A 110 -8.19 14.54 3.78
C ALA A 110 -7.13 15.14 2.83
N SER A 111 -7.29 14.91 1.55
CA SER A 111 -6.38 15.43 0.51
C SER A 111 -6.43 16.96 0.42
N GLU A 112 -7.61 17.55 0.52
CA GLU A 112 -7.80 19.01 0.47
C GLU A 112 -7.05 19.69 1.63
N ARG A 113 -7.07 19.13 2.84
CA ARG A 113 -6.32 19.65 4.00
C ARG A 113 -4.82 19.68 3.76
N VAL A 114 -4.27 18.65 3.14
CA VAL A 114 -2.84 18.60 2.80
C VAL A 114 -2.50 19.60 1.70
N LEU A 115 -3.32 19.68 0.66
CA LEU A 115 -3.08 20.57 -0.48
C LEU A 115 -3.29 22.06 -0.13
N SER A 116 -4.10 22.37 0.88
CA SER A 116 -4.28 23.75 1.36
C SER A 116 -3.09 24.28 2.18
N HIS A 117 -2.21 23.38 2.64
CA HIS A 117 -0.98 23.80 3.32
C HIS A 117 -0.04 24.53 2.36
N ASP A 118 0.69 25.54 2.85
CA ASP A 118 1.62 26.32 2.04
C ASP A 118 2.95 25.57 1.82
N TRP A 119 2.94 24.67 0.86
CA TRP A 119 4.12 23.89 0.48
C TRP A 119 5.10 24.74 -0.36
N PRO A 120 6.42 24.58 -0.14
CA PRO A 120 7.43 25.35 -0.90
C PRO A 120 7.64 24.87 -2.33
N PHE A 121 7.06 23.73 -2.73
CA PHE A 121 7.31 23.08 -4.02
C PHE A 121 6.84 23.91 -5.22
N GLN A 122 7.58 23.80 -6.33
CA GLN A 122 7.20 24.39 -7.61
C GLN A 122 5.88 23.77 -8.11
N LYS A 123 5.78 22.45 -8.00
CA LYS A 123 4.61 21.66 -8.36
C LYS A 123 4.36 20.59 -7.32
N LEU A 124 3.09 20.34 -7.00
CA LEU A 124 2.69 19.29 -6.08
C LEU A 124 1.56 18.48 -6.68
N ARG A 125 1.74 17.16 -6.68
CA ARG A 125 0.71 16.15 -6.95
C ARG A 125 0.49 15.33 -5.68
N LEU A 126 -0.78 14.97 -5.39
CA LEU A 126 -1.13 14.12 -4.27
C LEU A 126 -1.93 12.93 -4.78
N GLU A 127 -1.54 11.75 -4.36
CA GLU A 127 -2.13 10.46 -4.73
C GLU A 127 -2.32 9.57 -3.49
N HIS A 128 -3.08 8.51 -3.64
CA HIS A 128 -3.12 7.41 -2.69
C HIS A 128 -1.81 6.60 -2.74
N ASP A 129 -1.34 6.08 -1.61
CA ASP A 129 -0.09 5.29 -1.50
C ASP A 129 -0.05 4.06 -2.42
N GLY A 130 -1.19 3.40 -2.64
CA GLY A 130 -1.29 2.31 -3.61
C GLY A 130 -1.02 2.74 -5.05
N ILE A 131 -1.35 3.99 -5.44
CA ILE A 131 -1.10 4.50 -6.80
C ILE A 131 0.40 4.63 -7.06
N ILE A 132 1.15 5.25 -6.16
CA ILE A 132 2.61 5.35 -6.30
C ILE A 132 3.28 3.97 -6.30
N ALA A 133 2.75 3.03 -5.50
CA ALA A 133 3.23 1.66 -5.49
C ALA A 133 3.00 0.95 -6.83
N CYS A 134 1.83 1.13 -7.46
CA CYS A 134 1.53 0.57 -8.78
C CYS A 134 2.44 1.14 -9.87
N VAL A 135 2.57 2.47 -9.89
CA VAL A 135 3.43 3.15 -10.88
C VAL A 135 4.90 2.74 -10.72
N GLY A 136 5.39 2.63 -9.49
CA GLY A 136 6.75 2.14 -9.22
C GLY A 136 6.93 0.69 -9.63
N ALA A 137 6.01 -0.20 -9.24
CA ALA A 137 6.08 -1.62 -9.56
C ALA A 137 6.17 -1.91 -11.05
N HIS A 138 5.57 -1.07 -11.88
CA HIS A 138 5.54 -1.24 -13.34
C HIS A 138 6.38 -0.20 -14.10
N ALA A 139 7.19 0.63 -13.42
CA ALA A 139 7.99 1.69 -14.05
C ALA A 139 7.17 2.66 -14.91
N GLY A 140 5.93 2.94 -14.51
CA GLY A 140 4.98 3.77 -15.25
C GLY A 140 4.25 3.09 -16.40
N GLU A 141 4.56 1.82 -16.69
CA GLU A 141 3.84 1.00 -17.69
C GLU A 141 2.52 0.45 -17.14
N ASP A 142 1.71 -0.13 -18.02
CA ASP A 142 0.49 -0.83 -17.64
C ASP A 142 0.77 -2.07 -16.80
N GLY A 143 -0.08 -2.30 -15.82
CA GLY A 143 0.02 -3.42 -14.89
C GLY A 143 -0.88 -3.23 -13.67
N ALA A 144 -0.81 -4.14 -12.73
CA ALA A 144 -1.56 -4.06 -11.50
C ALA A 144 -0.74 -4.45 -10.28
N ILE A 145 -1.17 -3.98 -9.13
CA ILE A 145 -0.70 -4.47 -7.84
C ILE A 145 -1.85 -5.05 -7.02
N ALA A 146 -1.54 -6.09 -6.27
CA ALA A 146 -2.31 -6.56 -5.13
C ALA A 146 -1.49 -6.28 -3.87
N SER A 147 -1.77 -5.17 -3.19
CA SER A 147 -1.07 -4.78 -1.96
C SER A 147 -1.83 -5.37 -0.78
N ILE A 148 -1.29 -6.45 -0.21
CA ILE A 148 -1.91 -7.22 0.87
C ILE A 148 -0.96 -7.20 2.07
N GLY A 149 -1.37 -6.49 3.11
CA GLY A 149 -0.68 -6.37 4.39
C GLY A 149 -1.68 -6.50 5.52
N THR A 150 -1.75 -5.52 6.42
CA THR A 150 -2.82 -5.43 7.44
C THR A 150 -4.20 -5.35 6.79
N GLY A 151 -4.36 -4.56 5.72
CA GLY A 151 -5.52 -4.52 4.81
C GLY A 151 -5.18 -5.06 3.43
N ALA A 152 -6.13 -4.95 2.47
CA ALA A 152 -5.94 -5.36 1.09
C ALA A 152 -6.50 -4.30 0.13
N VAL A 153 -5.66 -3.82 -0.80
CA VAL A 153 -6.03 -2.87 -1.85
C VAL A 153 -5.43 -3.30 -3.18
N TYR A 154 -6.16 -3.06 -4.24
CA TYR A 154 -5.78 -3.39 -5.60
C TYR A 154 -5.76 -2.13 -6.44
N VAL A 155 -4.69 -1.94 -7.22
CA VAL A 155 -4.56 -0.81 -8.14
C VAL A 155 -4.20 -1.34 -9.52
N VAL A 156 -4.87 -0.81 -10.53
CA VAL A 156 -4.67 -1.18 -11.94
C VAL A 156 -4.30 0.07 -12.72
N SER A 157 -3.30 -0.02 -13.58
CA SER A 157 -2.93 0.96 -14.59
C SER A 157 -3.16 0.36 -15.98
N ILE A 158 -4.02 0.96 -16.79
CA ILE A 158 -4.26 0.54 -18.18
C ILE A 158 -4.45 1.79 -19.04
N GLY A 159 -3.63 1.93 -20.08
CA GLY A 159 -3.66 3.06 -20.99
C GLY A 159 -3.49 4.40 -20.28
N GLY A 160 -2.68 4.45 -19.24
CA GLY A 160 -2.44 5.62 -18.41
C GLY A 160 -3.58 5.97 -17.44
N LYS A 161 -4.64 5.16 -17.36
CA LYS A 161 -5.73 5.32 -16.39
C LYS A 161 -5.49 4.43 -15.19
N LEU A 162 -5.55 5.04 -14.00
CA LEU A 162 -5.40 4.38 -12.72
C LEU A 162 -6.76 4.10 -12.10
N GLN A 163 -6.96 2.87 -11.67
CA GLN A 163 -8.18 2.41 -11.00
C GLN A 163 -7.81 1.75 -9.68
N THR A 164 -8.50 2.07 -8.60
CA THR A 164 -8.33 1.43 -7.29
C THR A 164 -9.62 0.73 -6.87
N PHE A 165 -9.51 -0.47 -6.33
CA PHE A 165 -10.64 -1.20 -5.75
C PHE A 165 -10.18 -2.02 -4.52
N GLY A 166 -11.14 -2.42 -3.66
CA GLY A 166 -10.82 -2.88 -2.30
C GLY A 166 -10.37 -1.72 -1.39
N GLY A 167 -9.75 -2.05 -0.26
CA GLY A 167 -9.25 -1.03 0.67
C GLY A 167 -10.33 -0.22 1.39
N TRP A 168 -11.55 -0.77 1.52
CA TRP A 168 -12.66 -0.14 2.24
C TRP A 168 -12.61 -0.38 3.75
N GLY A 169 -11.50 -0.97 4.21
CA GLY A 169 -11.23 -1.25 5.61
C GLY A 169 -11.74 -2.60 6.10
N PHE A 170 -11.22 -2.98 7.25
CA PHE A 170 -11.34 -4.30 7.87
C PHE A 170 -12.77 -4.79 8.06
N MET A 171 -13.72 -3.89 8.33
CA MET A 171 -15.12 -4.26 8.58
C MET A 171 -15.90 -4.57 7.30
N LEU A 172 -15.55 -3.97 6.16
CA LEU A 172 -16.30 -4.05 4.92
C LEU A 172 -15.58 -4.84 3.84
N SER A 173 -14.26 -4.84 3.88
CA SER A 173 -13.38 -5.31 2.82
C SER A 173 -12.16 -6.02 3.44
N ASP A 174 -11.03 -5.98 2.74
CA ASP A 174 -9.76 -6.53 3.20
C ASP A 174 -9.71 -8.07 3.31
N GLN A 175 -10.55 -8.77 2.58
CA GLN A 175 -10.56 -10.24 2.54
C GLN A 175 -9.18 -10.78 2.16
N GLY A 176 -8.69 -11.74 2.93
CA GLY A 176 -7.38 -12.34 2.77
C GLY A 176 -6.23 -11.48 3.29
N SER A 177 -6.48 -10.29 3.85
CA SER A 177 -5.46 -9.50 4.54
C SER A 177 -5.04 -10.12 5.86
N GLY A 178 -3.91 -9.65 6.41
CA GLY A 178 -3.45 -10.08 7.72
C GLY A 178 -4.48 -9.89 8.82
N ALA A 179 -5.26 -8.80 8.79
CA ALA A 179 -6.31 -8.56 9.76
C ALA A 179 -7.49 -9.55 9.60
N ASP A 180 -7.91 -9.83 8.37
CA ASP A 180 -8.98 -10.80 8.10
C ASP A 180 -8.56 -12.22 8.49
N LEU A 181 -7.35 -12.63 8.12
CA LEU A 181 -6.78 -13.92 8.51
C LEU A 181 -6.65 -14.05 10.02
N GLY A 182 -6.17 -13.01 10.72
CA GLY A 182 -6.03 -13.00 12.18
C GLY A 182 -7.37 -13.05 12.90
N ARG A 183 -8.41 -12.36 12.39
CA ARG A 183 -9.77 -12.47 12.92
C ARG A 183 -10.31 -13.90 12.78
N GLU A 184 -10.09 -14.54 11.64
CA GLU A 184 -10.52 -15.92 11.43
C GLU A 184 -9.72 -16.89 12.31
N ALA A 185 -8.42 -16.63 12.54
CA ALA A 185 -7.60 -17.39 13.48
C ALA A 185 -8.20 -17.42 14.88
N LEU A 186 -8.59 -16.24 15.42
CA LEU A 186 -9.27 -16.17 16.73
C LEU A 186 -10.60 -16.93 16.73
N ARG A 187 -11.40 -16.79 15.66
CA ARG A 187 -12.68 -17.47 15.55
C ARG A 187 -12.51 -19.00 15.54
N ARG A 188 -11.56 -19.53 14.78
CA ARG A 188 -11.29 -20.98 14.72
C ARG A 188 -10.75 -21.52 16.04
N SER A 189 -9.91 -20.75 16.72
CA SER A 189 -9.42 -21.14 18.04
C SER A 189 -10.53 -21.19 19.09
N LEU A 190 -11.53 -20.29 19.02
CA LEU A 190 -12.74 -20.38 19.84
C LEU A 190 -13.57 -21.64 19.50
N TYR A 191 -13.75 -21.95 18.23
CA TYR A 191 -14.48 -23.15 17.83
C TYR A 191 -13.81 -24.43 18.32
N ALA A 192 -12.48 -24.51 18.26
CA ALA A 192 -11.73 -25.66 18.80
C ALA A 192 -11.89 -25.77 20.31
N ARG A 193 -11.79 -24.65 21.03
CA ARG A 193 -12.03 -24.61 22.49
C ARG A 193 -13.43 -25.07 22.88
N ASP A 194 -14.43 -24.65 22.13
CA ASP A 194 -15.84 -25.00 22.40
C ASP A 194 -16.23 -26.41 21.90
N GLY A 195 -15.26 -27.16 21.33
CA GLY A 195 -15.48 -28.50 20.82
C GLY A 195 -16.29 -28.59 19.52
N LEU A 196 -16.42 -27.47 18.79
CA LEU A 196 -17.12 -27.41 17.51
C LEU A 196 -16.27 -27.90 16.34
N ILE A 197 -14.95 -27.87 16.48
CA ILE A 197 -13.97 -28.45 15.58
C ILE A 197 -12.85 -29.09 16.38
N GLU A 198 -12.11 -30.03 15.78
CA GLU A 198 -10.93 -30.62 16.41
C GLU A 198 -9.84 -29.55 16.61
N PRO A 199 -9.18 -29.49 17.78
CA PRO A 199 -8.05 -28.60 18.01
C PRO A 199 -6.84 -28.98 17.17
N SER A 200 -5.92 -28.03 16.96
CA SER A 200 -4.67 -28.26 16.25
C SER A 200 -3.53 -27.48 16.93
N PRO A 201 -2.25 -27.79 16.61
CA PRO A 201 -1.11 -27.01 17.10
C PRO A 201 -1.27 -25.51 16.88
N PHE A 202 -1.86 -25.09 15.75
CA PHE A 202 -2.15 -23.69 15.48
C PHE A 202 -3.16 -23.09 16.48
N THR A 203 -4.28 -23.77 16.73
CA THR A 203 -5.30 -23.27 17.68
C THR A 203 -4.75 -23.17 19.10
N ASP A 204 -3.93 -24.15 19.51
CA ASP A 204 -3.28 -24.15 20.83
C ASP A 204 -2.28 -23.00 20.97
N ALA A 205 -1.49 -22.75 19.93
CA ALA A 205 -0.54 -21.64 19.89
C ALA A 205 -1.23 -20.27 19.92
N VAL A 206 -2.41 -20.13 19.29
CA VAL A 206 -3.25 -18.92 19.39
C VAL A 206 -3.75 -18.73 20.81
N TRP A 207 -4.27 -19.81 21.45
CA TRP A 207 -4.74 -19.77 22.84
C TRP A 207 -3.63 -19.41 23.83
N ALA A 208 -2.43 -19.93 23.63
CA ALA A 208 -1.28 -19.64 24.49
C ALA A 208 -0.95 -18.13 24.54
N ARG A 209 -1.25 -17.36 23.48
CA ARG A 209 -1.08 -15.89 23.46
C ARG A 209 -2.01 -15.16 24.40
N PHE A 210 -3.10 -15.79 24.81
CA PHE A 210 -4.09 -15.27 25.76
C PHE A 210 -4.08 -16.04 27.08
N ASP A 211 -3.00 -16.80 27.36
CA ASP A 211 -2.84 -17.67 28.54
C ASP A 211 -4.04 -18.62 28.74
N GLY A 212 -4.68 -19.04 27.66
CA GLY A 212 -5.88 -19.89 27.68
C GLY A 212 -7.14 -19.20 28.24
N SER A 213 -7.15 -17.88 28.43
CA SER A 213 -8.23 -17.12 29.04
C SER A 213 -9.13 -16.45 28.02
N VAL A 214 -10.44 -16.71 28.14
CA VAL A 214 -11.48 -16.04 27.34
C VAL A 214 -11.57 -14.56 27.69
N GLU A 215 -11.44 -14.21 28.97
CA GLU A 215 -11.49 -12.82 29.44
C GLU A 215 -10.36 -11.99 28.80
N LYS A 216 -9.15 -12.53 28.70
CA LYS A 216 -8.03 -11.87 28.04
C LYS A 216 -8.28 -11.68 26.55
N LEU A 217 -8.87 -12.68 25.88
CA LEU A 217 -9.26 -12.58 24.48
C LEU A 217 -10.36 -11.52 24.29
N GLN A 218 -11.38 -11.48 25.15
CA GLN A 218 -12.44 -10.46 25.08
C GLN A 218 -11.88 -9.06 25.27
N HIS A 219 -11.03 -8.87 26.29
CA HIS A 219 -10.36 -7.59 26.52
C HIS A 219 -9.48 -7.16 25.33
N PHE A 220 -8.77 -8.11 24.71
CA PHE A 220 -8.03 -7.82 23.47
C PHE A 220 -8.97 -7.31 22.36
N VAL A 221 -10.08 -8.00 22.10
CA VAL A 221 -11.01 -7.66 21.01
C VAL A 221 -11.67 -6.30 21.21
N GLU A 222 -11.96 -5.89 22.46
CA GLU A 222 -12.55 -4.59 22.77
C GLU A 222 -11.70 -3.39 22.31
N GLY A 223 -10.36 -3.53 22.33
CA GLY A 223 -9.41 -2.46 21.97
C GLY A 223 -8.63 -2.69 20.69
N ALA A 224 -8.74 -3.87 20.10
CA ALA A 224 -7.90 -4.29 18.98
C ALA A 224 -8.16 -3.49 17.69
N LYS A 225 -7.09 -3.01 17.10
CA LYS A 225 -7.08 -2.40 15.76
C LYS A 225 -6.77 -3.48 14.71
N PRO A 226 -7.04 -3.25 13.43
CA PRO A 226 -6.73 -4.23 12.37
C PRO A 226 -5.31 -4.81 12.42
N ARG A 227 -4.30 -3.98 12.76
CA ARG A 227 -2.91 -4.42 12.90
C ARG A 227 -2.70 -5.48 14.00
N ASP A 228 -3.50 -5.42 15.06
CA ASP A 228 -3.37 -6.32 16.21
C ASP A 228 -3.87 -7.72 15.84
N TYR A 229 -4.93 -7.81 15.04
CA TYR A 229 -5.35 -9.06 14.40
C TYR A 229 -4.28 -9.56 13.41
N GLY A 230 -3.74 -8.66 12.58
CA GLY A 230 -2.70 -8.98 11.61
C GLY A 230 -1.41 -9.54 12.23
N ALA A 231 -1.15 -9.27 13.50
CA ALA A 231 -0.02 -9.83 14.25
C ALA A 231 -0.09 -11.36 14.43
N LEU A 232 -1.22 -11.99 14.16
CA LEU A 232 -1.38 -13.45 14.15
C LEU A 232 -0.96 -14.08 12.80
N ALA A 233 -0.88 -13.31 11.72
CA ALA A 233 -0.60 -13.85 10.40
C ALA A 233 0.74 -14.58 10.29
N PRO A 234 1.88 -14.13 10.86
CA PRO A 234 3.12 -14.90 10.81
C PRO A 234 2.98 -16.30 11.38
N LEU A 235 2.35 -16.46 12.55
CA LEU A 235 2.08 -17.76 13.15
C LEU A 235 1.21 -18.64 12.25
N LEU A 236 0.20 -18.04 11.60
CA LEU A 236 -0.69 -18.75 10.68
C LEU A 236 0.09 -19.36 9.52
N PHE A 237 0.94 -18.58 8.85
CA PHE A 237 1.73 -19.07 7.72
C PHE A 237 2.78 -20.10 8.16
N GLU A 238 3.45 -19.88 9.30
CA GLU A 238 4.38 -20.86 9.88
C GLU A 238 3.72 -22.21 10.12
N GLN A 239 2.53 -22.26 10.72
CA GLN A 239 1.82 -23.49 10.99
C GLN A 239 1.24 -24.13 9.72
N ALA A 240 0.86 -23.32 8.72
CA ALA A 240 0.43 -23.84 7.43
C ALA A 240 1.57 -24.55 6.67
N GLU A 241 2.82 -24.07 6.80
CA GLU A 241 4.03 -24.72 6.27
C GLU A 241 4.30 -26.08 6.97
N GLN A 242 3.82 -26.25 8.20
CA GLN A 242 3.87 -27.49 8.98
C GLN A 242 2.64 -28.39 8.77
N ASP A 243 1.85 -28.12 7.72
CA ASP A 243 0.65 -28.87 7.35
C ASP A 243 -0.50 -28.81 8.37
N ASP A 244 -0.54 -27.78 9.25
CA ASP A 244 -1.67 -27.61 10.16
C ASP A 244 -2.98 -27.42 9.37
N PRO A 245 -4.00 -28.27 9.58
CA PRO A 245 -5.22 -28.26 8.78
C PRO A 245 -6.05 -27.01 8.97
N ILE A 246 -6.06 -26.43 10.17
CA ILE A 246 -6.83 -25.21 10.47
C ILE A 246 -6.13 -23.99 9.87
N ALA A 247 -4.81 -23.91 10.00
CA ALA A 247 -4.04 -22.84 9.41
C ALA A 247 -4.20 -22.81 7.88
N ARG A 248 -4.09 -23.95 7.21
CA ARG A 248 -4.33 -24.09 5.77
C ARG A 248 -5.74 -23.68 5.37
N PHE A 249 -6.74 -24.16 6.08
CA PHE A 249 -8.15 -23.79 5.84
C PHE A 249 -8.36 -22.26 5.90
N ILE A 250 -7.73 -21.58 6.87
CA ILE A 250 -7.86 -20.12 7.01
C ILE A 250 -7.23 -19.41 5.83
N ILE A 251 -6.05 -19.87 5.35
CA ILE A 251 -5.38 -19.28 4.18
C ILE A 251 -6.22 -19.51 2.92
N GLU A 252 -6.73 -20.72 2.68
CA GLU A 252 -7.58 -21.05 1.54
C GLU A 252 -8.86 -20.23 1.51
N ARG A 253 -9.49 -20.02 2.68
CA ARG A 253 -10.64 -19.12 2.80
C ARG A 253 -10.28 -17.67 2.45
N GLY A 254 -9.19 -17.15 2.98
CA GLY A 254 -8.71 -15.80 2.70
C GLY A 254 -8.35 -15.62 1.22
N GLN A 255 -7.74 -16.63 0.61
CA GLN A 255 -7.39 -16.70 -0.79
C GLN A 255 -8.60 -16.48 -1.73
N THR A 256 -9.80 -16.89 -1.34
CA THR A 256 -11.01 -16.71 -2.16
C THR A 256 -11.26 -15.24 -2.50
N GLY A 257 -11.11 -14.34 -1.52
CA GLY A 257 -11.26 -12.91 -1.75
C GLY A 257 -10.17 -12.32 -2.64
N VAL A 258 -8.92 -12.74 -2.43
CA VAL A 258 -7.78 -12.33 -3.26
C VAL A 258 -7.96 -12.82 -4.70
N THR A 259 -8.35 -14.07 -4.89
CA THR A 259 -8.60 -14.67 -6.19
C THR A 259 -9.68 -13.93 -6.98
N LEU A 260 -10.77 -13.53 -6.31
CA LEU A 260 -11.85 -12.75 -6.94
C LEU A 260 -11.30 -11.42 -7.50
N ALA A 261 -10.45 -10.75 -6.76
CA ALA A 261 -9.82 -9.50 -7.20
C ALA A 261 -8.84 -9.73 -8.36
N LEU A 262 -8.00 -10.76 -8.28
CA LEU A 262 -7.06 -11.11 -9.36
C LEU A 262 -7.79 -11.52 -10.65
N ASP A 263 -8.88 -12.28 -10.56
CA ASP A 263 -9.72 -12.62 -11.72
C ASP A 263 -10.33 -11.37 -12.36
N HIS A 264 -10.73 -10.38 -11.56
CA HIS A 264 -11.18 -9.11 -12.08
C HIS A 264 -10.06 -8.35 -12.81
N ILE A 265 -8.85 -8.27 -12.24
CA ILE A 265 -7.68 -7.66 -12.85
C ILE A 265 -7.35 -8.29 -14.20
N VAL A 266 -7.33 -9.63 -14.28
CA VAL A 266 -7.07 -10.36 -15.53
C VAL A 266 -8.16 -10.07 -16.58
N LYS A 267 -9.44 -10.01 -16.18
CA LYS A 267 -10.56 -9.64 -17.06
C LYS A 267 -10.45 -8.23 -17.63
N LEU A 268 -9.79 -7.31 -16.94
CA LEU A 268 -9.48 -5.96 -17.45
C LEU A 268 -8.38 -5.95 -18.52
N GLY A 269 -7.74 -7.10 -18.79
CA GLY A 269 -6.67 -7.23 -19.79
C GLY A 269 -5.26 -7.01 -19.24
N VAL A 270 -5.08 -6.93 -17.92
CA VAL A 270 -3.76 -6.80 -17.30
C VAL A 270 -2.98 -8.10 -17.44
N VAL A 271 -1.72 -8.00 -17.87
CA VAL A 271 -0.82 -9.14 -18.07
C VAL A 271 0.32 -9.20 -17.05
N ARG A 272 0.41 -8.20 -16.15
CA ARG A 272 1.48 -8.11 -15.14
C ARG A 272 0.89 -7.68 -13.81
N ILE A 273 1.05 -8.52 -12.80
CA ILE A 273 0.53 -8.28 -11.44
C ILE A 273 1.67 -8.44 -10.46
N CYS A 274 1.91 -7.43 -9.62
CA CYS A 274 2.86 -7.53 -8.51
C CYS A 274 2.10 -7.75 -7.19
N LEU A 275 2.48 -8.79 -6.45
CA LEU A 275 2.02 -9.00 -5.09
C LEU A 275 2.89 -8.19 -4.13
N LEU A 276 2.30 -7.23 -3.44
CA LEU A 276 2.98 -6.33 -2.51
C LEU A 276 2.43 -6.50 -1.09
N GLY A 277 3.13 -5.89 -0.13
CA GLY A 277 2.79 -6.01 1.29
C GLY A 277 3.34 -7.28 1.93
N SER A 278 3.30 -7.35 3.26
CA SER A 278 3.87 -8.49 4.01
C SER A 278 3.15 -9.81 3.73
N ILE A 279 1.84 -9.77 3.58
CA ILE A 279 1.01 -10.94 3.26
C ILE A 279 1.07 -11.25 1.76
N GLY A 280 1.04 -10.25 0.88
CA GLY A 280 1.13 -10.44 -0.57
C GLY A 280 2.38 -11.22 -0.99
N LYS A 281 3.52 -10.94 -0.36
CA LYS A 281 4.80 -11.62 -0.63
C LYS A 281 4.76 -13.13 -0.34
N VAL A 282 3.97 -13.57 0.65
CA VAL A 282 3.87 -14.97 1.05
C VAL A 282 2.66 -15.68 0.43
N TYR A 283 1.78 -14.95 -0.23
CA TYR A 283 0.57 -15.53 -0.83
C TYR A 283 0.85 -16.33 -2.10
N GLY A 284 1.93 -16.05 -2.82
CA GLY A 284 2.21 -16.65 -4.14
C GLY A 284 1.99 -18.17 -4.21
N PRO A 285 2.59 -18.99 -3.31
CA PRO A 285 2.43 -20.45 -3.31
C PRO A 285 1.00 -20.94 -3.03
N TYR A 286 0.17 -20.10 -2.43
CA TYR A 286 -1.21 -20.43 -2.09
C TYR A 286 -2.22 -20.01 -3.16
N LEU A 287 -1.80 -19.22 -4.17
CA LEU A 287 -2.70 -18.80 -5.25
C LEU A 287 -2.88 -19.92 -6.29
N PRO A 288 -4.05 -20.01 -6.92
CA PRO A 288 -4.25 -20.94 -8.05
C PRO A 288 -3.21 -20.75 -9.15
N GLU A 289 -2.70 -21.86 -9.69
CA GLU A 289 -1.62 -21.88 -10.70
C GLU A 289 -1.93 -21.01 -11.94
N ARG A 290 -3.20 -20.83 -12.28
CA ARG A 290 -3.62 -19.97 -13.39
C ARG A 290 -3.13 -18.53 -13.30
N PHE A 291 -2.75 -18.04 -12.11
CA PHE A 291 -2.22 -16.70 -11.94
C PHE A 291 -0.70 -16.62 -12.14
N ALA A 292 0.02 -17.75 -12.08
CA ALA A 292 1.47 -17.77 -12.20
C ALA A 292 2.01 -16.98 -13.43
N PRO A 293 1.39 -17.07 -14.63
CA PRO A 293 1.86 -16.30 -15.80
C PRO A 293 1.75 -14.79 -15.66
N TYR A 294 0.92 -14.28 -14.76
CA TYR A 294 0.70 -12.86 -14.54
C TYR A 294 1.57 -12.28 -13.42
N LEU A 295 2.06 -13.14 -12.50
CA LEU A 295 2.81 -12.68 -11.33
C LEU A 295 4.22 -12.26 -11.73
N THR A 296 4.59 -11.03 -11.37
CA THR A 296 5.91 -10.46 -11.67
C THR A 296 6.48 -9.74 -10.44
N ALA A 297 7.81 -9.66 -10.36
CA ALA A 297 8.45 -8.82 -9.36
C ALA A 297 8.27 -7.33 -9.69
N PRO A 298 8.16 -6.45 -8.69
CA PRO A 298 8.13 -5.01 -8.90
C PRO A 298 9.49 -4.53 -9.45
N ARG A 299 9.47 -3.60 -10.42
CA ARG A 299 10.67 -2.99 -11.01
C ARG A 299 11.29 -1.93 -10.10
N HIS A 300 10.46 -1.11 -9.47
CA HIS A 300 10.84 -0.03 -8.56
C HIS A 300 9.97 -0.02 -7.32
N ASP A 301 10.42 0.70 -6.31
CA ASP A 301 9.67 0.93 -5.08
C ASP A 301 8.64 2.08 -5.22
N PRO A 302 7.75 2.29 -4.22
CA PRO A 302 6.75 3.36 -4.27
C PRO A 302 7.34 4.77 -4.37
N LEU A 303 8.53 5.02 -3.81
CA LEU A 303 9.18 6.34 -3.90
C LEU A 303 9.58 6.68 -5.34
N ASP A 304 10.10 5.71 -6.09
CA ASP A 304 10.39 5.90 -7.50
C ASP A 304 9.09 6.05 -8.32
N GLY A 305 8.01 5.37 -7.93
CA GLY A 305 6.68 5.60 -8.51
C GLY A 305 6.18 7.03 -8.31
N ALA A 306 6.37 7.58 -7.10
CA ALA A 306 6.05 8.98 -6.82
C ALA A 306 6.92 9.95 -7.64
N ILE A 307 8.21 9.65 -7.81
CA ILE A 307 9.11 10.46 -8.66
C ILE A 307 8.67 10.44 -10.11
N LEU A 308 8.27 9.29 -10.66
CA LEU A 308 7.72 9.20 -12.02
C LEU A 308 6.46 10.06 -12.17
N LEU A 309 5.56 10.03 -11.18
CA LEU A 309 4.36 10.87 -11.17
C LEU A 309 4.64 12.36 -10.98
N ALA A 310 5.77 12.71 -10.34
CA ALA A 310 6.27 14.08 -10.28
C ALA A 310 6.87 14.57 -11.60
N GLY A 311 7.02 13.71 -12.62
CA GLY A 311 7.62 14.00 -13.91
C GLY A 311 9.12 13.76 -13.98
N GLY A 312 9.70 13.13 -12.96
CA GLY A 312 11.11 12.76 -12.90
C GLY A 312 11.40 11.39 -13.52
N ARG A 313 12.62 10.90 -13.31
CA ARG A 313 13.10 9.59 -13.74
C ARG A 313 13.39 8.71 -12.52
N ALA A 314 12.95 7.45 -12.57
CA ALA A 314 13.36 6.44 -11.61
C ALA A 314 14.83 6.05 -11.81
N ALA A 315 15.39 5.30 -10.85
CA ALA A 315 16.70 4.71 -11.02
C ALA A 315 16.76 3.87 -12.33
N PRO A 316 17.90 3.81 -13.02
CA PRO A 316 18.10 2.82 -14.07
C PRO A 316 17.82 1.43 -13.48
N MET A 317 17.06 0.60 -14.21
CA MET A 317 16.87 -0.78 -13.78
C MET A 317 18.27 -1.44 -13.73
N ALA A 318 18.63 -1.98 -12.55
CA ALA A 318 19.78 -2.85 -12.48
C ALA A 318 19.52 -4.00 -13.46
N GLU A 319 20.45 -4.22 -14.40
CA GLU A 319 20.39 -5.41 -15.25
C GLU A 319 20.23 -6.62 -14.34
N ALA A 320 19.12 -7.34 -14.50
CA ALA A 320 18.90 -8.57 -13.78
C ALA A 320 20.09 -9.49 -14.14
N ARG A 321 21.01 -9.71 -13.19
CA ARG A 321 21.99 -10.77 -13.32
C ARG A 321 21.20 -12.06 -13.27
N LEU A 322 21.05 -12.68 -14.45
CA LEU A 322 20.57 -14.04 -14.65
C LEU A 322 21.42 -15.04 -13.88
#